data_2ceb211a4317ae7380a0ad97efbbb470
#
_entry.id   2ceb211a4317ae7380a0ad97efbbb470
#
_cell.length_a   1.000
_cell.length_b   1.000
_cell.length_c   1.000
_cell.angle_alpha   90.00
_cell.angle_beta   90.00
_cell.angle_gamma   90.00
#
_symmetry.space_group_name_H-M   'P 1'
#
loop_
_entity.id
_entity.type
_entity.pdbx_description
1 polymer ?
#
loop_
_entity_poly.entity_id
_entity_poly.type
_entity_poly.pdbx_seq_one_letter_code
_entity_poly.pdbx_strand_id
1 'polypeptide(L)' 'HLKNYLLHHHFQLLVLLVATCRKIAASTVPIGRRYEQIAEGLYGFRVGRHILFYRIESDRIILIVRILHERMDLGNRFAE' A
#
# COMPACT_ATOMS: atom_id res chain seq x y z
N HIS A 1 -7.51 -23.41 -14.79
CA HIS A 1 -8.19 -23.85 -13.59
C HIS A 1 -8.08 -22.83 -12.47
N LEU A 2 -8.80 -23.05 -11.39
CA LEU A 2 -8.86 -22.14 -10.28
C LEU A 2 -7.49 -21.83 -9.69
N LYS A 3 -6.67 -22.84 -9.51
CA LYS A 3 -5.32 -22.68 -8.97
C LYS A 3 -4.45 -21.77 -9.82
N ASN A 4 -4.49 -21.96 -11.14
CA ASN A 4 -3.72 -21.13 -12.07
C ASN A 4 -4.24 -19.70 -12.08
N TYR A 5 -5.55 -19.53 -11.98
CA TYR A 5 -6.16 -18.20 -11.90
C TYR A 5 -5.66 -17.44 -10.66
N LEU A 6 -5.63 -18.09 -9.50
CA LEU A 6 -5.18 -17.46 -8.26
C LEU A 6 -3.72 -17.04 -8.35
N LEU A 7 -2.85 -17.88 -8.91
CA LEU A 7 -1.43 -17.55 -9.09
C LEU A 7 -1.26 -16.35 -10.02
N HIS A 8 -1.99 -16.35 -11.13
CA HIS A 8 -1.92 -15.25 -12.08
C HIS A 8 -2.40 -13.94 -11.45
N HIS A 9 -3.48 -14.00 -10.67
CA HIS A 9 -4.02 -12.83 -9.99
C HIS A 9 -3.01 -12.26 -8.99
N HIS A 10 -2.38 -13.10 -8.19
CA HIS A 10 -1.36 -12.66 -7.23
C HIS A 10 -0.14 -12.05 -7.93
N PHE A 11 0.25 -12.61 -9.05
CA PHE A 11 1.38 -12.07 -9.82
C PHE A 11 1.07 -10.67 -10.34
N GLN A 12 -0.12 -10.46 -10.89
CA GLN A 12 -0.53 -9.15 -11.35
C GLN A 12 -0.58 -8.13 -10.23
N LEU A 13 -1.09 -8.52 -9.08
CA LEU A 13 -1.12 -7.64 -7.92
C LEU A 13 0.30 -7.26 -7.48
N LEU A 14 1.21 -8.22 -7.46
CA LEU A 14 2.60 -7.96 -7.10
C LEU A 14 3.25 -6.95 -8.05
N VAL A 15 3.02 -7.10 -9.35
CA VAL A 15 3.54 -6.17 -10.35
C VAL A 15 3.02 -4.76 -10.10
N LEU A 16 1.72 -4.63 -9.84
CA LEU A 16 1.11 -3.33 -9.55
C LEU A 16 1.66 -2.71 -8.28
N LEU A 17 1.88 -3.51 -7.24
CA LEU A 17 2.43 -3.02 -5.98
C LEU A 17 3.85 -2.51 -6.15
N VAL A 18 4.69 -3.25 -6.89
CA VAL A 18 6.07 -2.84 -7.14
C VAL A 18 6.10 -1.53 -7.94
N ALA A 19 5.28 -1.43 -8.99
CA ALA A 19 5.20 -0.22 -9.80
C ALA A 19 4.73 0.97 -8.96
N THR A 20 3.77 0.75 -8.07
CA THR A 20 3.27 1.79 -7.17
C THR A 20 4.34 2.26 -6.20
N CYS A 21 5.11 1.33 -5.63
CA CYS A 21 6.21 1.67 -4.73
C CYS A 21 7.24 2.56 -5.43
N ARG A 22 7.58 2.25 -6.68
CA ARG A 22 8.53 3.05 -7.46
C ARG A 22 7.97 4.44 -7.73
N LYS A 23 6.69 4.54 -8.04
CA LYS A 23 6.01 5.81 -8.26
C LYS A 23 6.04 6.67 -7.00
N ILE A 24 5.73 6.09 -5.86
CA ILE A 24 5.75 6.80 -4.59
C ILE A 24 7.15 7.30 -4.27
N ALA A 25 8.16 6.44 -4.40
CA ALA A 25 9.54 6.78 -4.07
C ALA A 25 10.11 7.86 -5.01
N ALA A 26 9.66 7.91 -6.25
CA ALA A 26 10.12 8.90 -7.22
C ALA A 26 9.43 10.25 -7.07
N SER A 27 8.33 10.33 -6.33
CA SER A 27 7.54 11.55 -6.18
C SER A 27 8.25 12.54 -5.26
N THR A 28 8.21 13.82 -5.62
CA THR A 28 8.80 14.88 -4.77
C THR A 28 7.87 15.27 -3.64
N VAL A 29 6.59 14.94 -3.74
CA VAL A 29 5.60 15.17 -2.69
C VAL A 29 4.91 13.86 -2.38
N PRO A 30 4.41 13.68 -1.14
CA PRO A 30 3.67 12.48 -0.80
C PRO A 30 2.43 12.34 -1.67
N ILE A 31 2.18 11.13 -2.16
CA ILE A 31 0.97 10.84 -2.93
C ILE A 31 0.08 9.91 -2.13
N GLY A 32 -1.22 9.98 -2.41
CA GLY A 32 -2.20 9.22 -1.67
C GLY A 32 -2.82 10.05 -0.56
N ARG A 33 -3.52 9.38 0.32
CA ARG A 33 -4.27 10.00 1.40
C ARG A 33 -3.51 9.88 2.71
N ARG A 34 -3.60 10.91 3.55
CA ARG A 34 -3.04 10.85 4.90
C ARG A 34 -3.99 10.11 5.83
N TYR A 35 -3.43 9.31 6.71
CA TYR A 35 -4.17 8.52 7.70
C TYR A 35 -3.66 8.82 9.10
N GLU A 36 -3.59 10.10 9.45
CA GLU A 36 -3.11 10.54 10.77
C GLU A 36 -3.96 9.98 11.91
N GLN A 37 -5.25 9.71 11.64
CA GLN A 37 -6.14 9.14 12.64
C GLN A 37 -5.74 7.70 13.03
N ILE A 38 -4.94 7.04 12.19
CA ILE A 38 -4.45 5.69 12.47
C ILE A 38 -3.05 5.75 13.07
N ALA A 39 -2.16 6.50 12.41
CA ALA A 39 -0.78 6.63 12.87
C ALA A 39 -0.16 7.90 12.29
N GLU A 40 0.69 8.54 13.06
CA GLU A 40 1.39 9.75 12.63
C GLU A 40 2.27 9.48 11.42
N GLY A 41 2.16 10.35 10.41
CA GLY A 41 2.96 10.26 9.21
C GLY A 41 2.59 9.12 8.27
N LEU A 42 1.44 8.49 8.49
CA LEU A 42 1.00 7.38 7.67
C LEU A 42 0.26 7.86 6.44
N TYR A 43 0.67 7.35 5.28
CA TYR A 43 0.01 7.59 4.00
C TYR A 43 -0.54 6.29 3.45
N GLY A 44 -1.62 6.38 2.68
CA GLY A 44 -2.19 5.24 2.01
C GLY A 44 -2.45 5.55 0.55
N PHE A 45 -2.10 4.64 -0.34
CA PHE A 45 -2.32 4.76 -1.77
C PHE A 45 -3.08 3.55 -2.27
N ARG A 46 -4.16 3.80 -2.99
CA ARG A 46 -5.03 2.74 -3.48
C ARG A 46 -4.40 2.02 -4.68
N VAL A 47 -4.36 0.70 -4.61
CA VAL A 47 -3.89 -0.15 -5.70
C VAL A 47 -4.97 -1.21 -5.93
N GLY A 48 -5.82 -1.00 -6.92
CA GLY A 48 -6.97 -1.87 -7.14
C GLY A 48 -7.91 -1.83 -5.93
N ARG A 49 -8.12 -2.98 -5.32
CA ARG A 49 -8.96 -3.08 -4.12
C ARG A 49 -8.14 -3.16 -2.84
N HIS A 50 -6.87 -2.86 -2.93
CA HIS A 50 -5.97 -2.84 -1.78
C HIS A 50 -5.55 -1.41 -1.49
N ILE A 51 -5.09 -1.19 -0.27
CA ILE A 51 -4.49 0.08 0.13
C ILE A 51 -3.10 -0.22 0.61
N LEU A 52 -2.12 0.44 -0.01
CA LEU A 52 -0.72 0.34 0.35
C LEU A 52 -0.41 1.45 1.35
N PHE A 53 -0.12 1.07 2.59
CA PHE A 53 0.23 2.04 3.64
C PHE A 53 1.73 2.18 3.73
N TYR A 54 2.21 3.42 3.79
CA TYR A 54 3.64 3.69 3.83
C TYR A 54 3.95 4.93 4.65
N ARG A 55 5.20 5.03 5.08
CA ARG A 55 5.77 6.22 5.69
C ARG A 55 6.97 6.66 4.86
N ILE A 56 7.28 7.94 4.93
CA ILE A 56 8.48 8.49 4.32
C ILE A 56 9.58 8.52 5.37
N GLU A 57 10.63 7.71 5.16
CA GLU A 57 11.76 7.62 6.08
C GLU A 57 12.77 8.73 5.83
N SER A 58 13.07 8.97 4.55
CA SER A 58 13.99 10.02 4.15
C SER A 58 13.77 10.30 2.66
N ASP A 59 14.60 11.17 2.08
CA ASP A 59 14.47 11.52 0.67
C ASP A 59 14.51 10.25 -0.19
N ARG A 60 13.42 10.01 -0.91
CA ARG A 60 13.25 8.88 -1.82
C ARG A 60 13.29 7.50 -1.17
N ILE A 61 13.22 7.44 0.15
CA ILE A 61 13.14 6.17 0.87
C ILE A 61 11.81 6.11 1.58
N ILE A 62 11.04 5.10 1.25
CA ILE A 62 9.75 4.87 1.90
C ILE A 62 9.77 3.54 2.63
N LEU A 63 9.02 3.47 3.71
CA LEU A 63 8.82 2.25 4.46
C LEU A 63 7.41 1.77 4.21
N ILE A 64 7.29 0.58 3.62
CA ILE A 64 5.97 -0.03 3.44
C ILE A 64 5.54 -0.60 4.77
N VAL A 65 4.48 -0.04 5.33
CA VAL A 65 4.00 -0.44 6.65
C VAL A 65 3.09 -1.66 6.54
N ARG A 66 2.14 -1.59 5.63
CA ARG A 66 1.17 -2.68 5.50
C ARG A 66 0.38 -2.54 4.19
N ILE A 67 -0.16 -3.66 3.73
CA ILE A 67 -1.04 -3.70 2.56
C ILE A 67 -2.31 -4.39 3.01
N LEU A 68 -3.45 -3.68 2.95
CA LEU A 68 -4.73 -4.19 3.40
C LEU A 68 -5.76 -4.13 2.29
N HIS A 69 -6.67 -5.10 2.31
CA HIS A 69 -7.83 -5.07 1.43
C HIS A 69 -8.81 -4.01 1.91
N GLU A 70 -9.47 -3.31 0.99
CA GLU A 70 -10.37 -2.20 1.31
C GLU A 70 -11.54 -2.57 2.23
N ARG A 71 -11.90 -3.85 2.28
CA ARG A 71 -13.01 -4.33 3.12
C ARG A 71 -12.60 -4.60 4.56
N MET A 72 -11.32 -4.51 4.88
CA MET A 72 -10.84 -4.72 6.23
C MET A 72 -11.10 -3.49 7.08
N ASP A 73 -11.35 -3.72 8.37
CA ASP A 73 -11.43 -2.63 9.34
C ASP A 73 -10.01 -2.13 9.61
N LEU A 74 -9.67 -1.00 9.04
CA LEU A 74 -8.31 -0.47 9.09
C LEU A 74 -7.87 -0.17 10.52
N GLY A 75 -8.74 0.39 11.34
CA GLY A 75 -8.42 0.70 12.72
C GLY A 75 -8.06 -0.54 13.52
N ASN A 76 -8.88 -1.56 13.45
CA ASN A 76 -8.63 -2.82 14.16
C ASN A 76 -7.38 -3.52 13.66
N ARG A 77 -7.15 -3.52 12.34
CA ARG A 77 -5.98 -4.19 11.78
C ARG A 77 -4.67 -3.55 12.22
N PHE A 78 -4.66 -2.24 12.41
CA PHE A 78 -3.47 -1.55 12.88
C PHE A 78 -3.29 -1.66 14.39
N ALA A 79 -4.36 -1.89 15.13
CA ALA A 79 -4.30 -2.07 16.58
C ALA A 79 -3.73 -3.43 16.96
N GLU A 80 -3.82 -4.40 16.08
CA GLU A 80 -3.25 -5.74 16.29
C GLU A 80 -1.73 -5.68 16.07
#